data_373767e33bd8928a24bcb6b3ad150e73
#
_entry.id   373767e33bd8928a24bcb6b3ad150e73
#
_cell.length_a   1.000
_cell.length_b   1.000
_cell.length_c   1.000
_cell.angle_alpha   90.00
_cell.angle_beta   90.00
_cell.angle_gamma   90.00
#
_symmetry.space_group_name_H-M   'P 1'
#
loop_
_entity.id
_entity.type
_entity.pdbx_description
1 polymer ?
#
loop_
_entity_poly.entity_id
_entity_poly.type
_entity_poly.pdbx_seq_one_letter_code
_entity_poly.pdbx_strand_id
1 'polypeptide(L)'
;PFGEGLLMLHDNDNLYYLTENSENATLFLPENKTKKIETQDNRLLIYTHDKQVYFYDEDLQPTTVLSLDNIGYEPVDVSCSNDQNRLWIIESESVVSLKYDRSSVLSQETKIPCNIYQKVYNPFSLTIANGRVYVSPAGVGYLNDEQDIDGYISILENGKWTNILPEGIPVSKHPSITWGNPYNIAVDPDDKETFYVGTWLEGLYRFKNNQYDTHWNDENSTIGNASDWAYKAGFIAFDKRKNLYVLNLNTECGLSVMQRNGTWYQLAYNDLKSQRNLNQIFIPEKSSAKWITCPAYNSFVFAFEENGTESISDDKTRKFTSFTDQNGESIDGNIFYEIAEDHDGKLWIATNRGPIVIANPDNFANSNFTCNRIKIARNDGTNPAD
;
A
#
# COMPACT_ATOMS: atom_id res chain seq x y z
N PRO A 1 12.03 -4.18 -2.27
CA PRO A 1 13.21 -4.82 -2.91
C PRO A 1 13.62 -4.03 -4.16
N PHE A 2 14.90 -4.05 -4.47
CA PHE A 2 15.42 -3.43 -5.69
C PHE A 2 16.76 -4.09 -6.10
N GLY A 3 16.89 -4.48 -7.37
CA GLY A 3 18.02 -5.27 -7.83
C GLY A 3 18.17 -6.56 -7.01
N GLU A 4 19.39 -6.86 -6.57
CA GLU A 4 19.70 -8.03 -5.74
C GLU A 4 19.57 -7.75 -4.22
N GLY A 5 18.84 -6.70 -3.81
CA GLY A 5 18.81 -6.31 -2.41
C GLY A 5 17.58 -5.55 -1.98
N LEU A 6 17.69 -4.97 -0.79
CA LEU A 6 16.66 -4.17 -0.13
C LEU A 6 17.18 -2.76 0.14
N LEU A 7 16.36 -1.78 -0.19
CA LEU A 7 16.51 -0.41 0.25
C LEU A 7 15.62 -0.15 1.47
N MET A 8 16.20 0.47 2.49
CA MET A 8 15.53 0.75 3.75
C MET A 8 15.67 2.22 4.10
N LEU A 9 14.55 2.91 4.21
CA LEU A 9 14.50 4.25 4.76
C LEU A 9 14.33 4.14 6.28
N HIS A 10 15.28 4.70 7.02
CA HIS A 10 15.28 4.70 8.47
C HIS A 10 14.61 5.97 9.03
N ASP A 11 14.17 5.94 10.28
CA ASP A 11 13.50 7.05 10.98
C ASP A 11 14.29 8.38 11.03
N ASN A 12 15.59 8.30 10.80
CA ASN A 12 16.46 9.50 10.69
C ASN A 12 16.67 9.97 9.25
N ASP A 13 15.81 9.55 8.31
CA ASP A 13 15.86 9.87 6.89
C ASP A 13 17.10 9.34 6.15
N ASN A 14 17.86 8.44 6.78
CA ASN A 14 18.96 7.75 6.11
C ASN A 14 18.44 6.58 5.28
N LEU A 15 18.97 6.43 4.08
CA LEU A 15 18.69 5.31 3.20
C LEU A 15 19.84 4.31 3.22
N TYR A 16 19.50 3.06 3.53
CA TYR A 16 20.44 1.94 3.56
C TYR A 16 20.14 0.94 2.45
N TYR A 17 21.19 0.31 1.94
CA TYR A 17 21.09 -0.79 0.99
C TYR A 17 21.69 -2.05 1.58
N LEU A 18 20.97 -3.16 1.44
CA LEU A 18 21.37 -4.47 1.92
C LEU A 18 21.23 -5.47 0.80
N THR A 19 22.28 -6.25 0.55
CA THR A 19 22.22 -7.40 -0.36
C THR A 19 21.97 -8.70 0.40
N GLU A 20 21.46 -9.71 -0.28
CA GLU A 20 21.12 -11.01 0.31
C GLU A 20 22.31 -11.70 1.01
N ASN A 21 23.52 -11.47 0.51
CA ASN A 21 24.75 -12.08 1.03
C ASN A 21 25.53 -11.19 2.00
N SER A 22 24.97 -10.03 2.35
CA SER A 22 25.61 -9.05 3.21
C SER A 22 25.08 -9.18 4.64
N GLU A 23 25.97 -9.22 5.61
CA GLU A 23 25.57 -9.20 7.04
C GLU A 23 25.26 -7.77 7.51
N ASN A 24 25.61 -6.75 6.75
CA ASN A 24 25.49 -5.35 7.11
C ASN A 24 24.89 -4.53 5.97
N ALA A 25 23.95 -3.66 6.30
CA ALA A 25 23.48 -2.66 5.36
C ALA A 25 24.48 -1.50 5.23
N THR A 26 24.63 -0.99 4.02
CA THR A 26 25.48 0.16 3.73
C THR A 26 24.66 1.41 3.59
N LEU A 27 25.16 2.55 4.10
CA LEU A 27 24.51 3.84 3.88
C LEU A 27 24.57 4.16 2.37
N PHE A 28 23.38 4.36 1.77
CA PHE A 28 23.25 4.55 0.33
C PHE A 28 23.29 6.04 -0.06
N LEU A 29 22.64 6.89 0.72
CA LEU A 29 22.68 8.34 0.55
C LEU A 29 23.12 9.04 1.84
N PRO A 30 23.72 10.24 1.71
CA PRO A 30 24.19 11.00 2.87
C PRO A 30 23.05 11.37 3.82
N GLU A 31 23.42 11.49 5.06
CA GLU A 31 22.60 11.66 6.25
C GLU A 31 21.42 12.63 6.11
N ASN A 32 20.26 12.22 6.65
CA ASN A 32 19.06 13.06 6.90
C ASN A 32 18.44 13.69 5.64
N LYS A 33 18.50 13.02 4.51
CA LYS A 33 18.03 13.63 3.27
C LYS A 33 16.87 12.91 2.58
N THR A 34 16.73 11.60 2.76
CA THR A 34 15.71 10.83 2.03
C THR A 34 14.34 11.02 2.65
N LYS A 35 13.40 11.53 1.87
CA LYS A 35 12.00 11.69 2.25
C LYS A 35 11.14 10.53 1.77
N LYS A 36 11.45 10.01 0.59
CA LYS A 36 10.70 8.91 -0.04
C LYS A 36 11.59 8.08 -0.95
N ILE A 37 11.27 6.80 -1.04
CA ILE A 37 11.79 5.88 -2.05
C ILE A 37 10.63 5.24 -2.81
N GLU A 38 10.81 5.04 -4.11
CA GLU A 38 9.87 4.35 -4.98
C GLU A 38 10.62 3.47 -5.97
N THR A 39 10.14 2.26 -6.20
CA THR A 39 10.72 1.35 -7.19
C THR A 39 9.68 1.04 -8.26
N GLN A 40 10.05 1.17 -9.52
CA GLN A 40 9.20 0.87 -10.65
C GLN A 40 10.03 0.40 -11.85
N ASP A 41 9.66 -0.73 -12.45
CA ASP A 41 10.28 -1.27 -13.66
C ASP A 41 11.83 -1.29 -13.62
N ASN A 42 12.42 -1.90 -12.59
CA ASN A 42 13.85 -1.96 -12.35
C ASN A 42 14.53 -0.59 -12.20
N ARG A 43 13.79 0.40 -11.74
CA ARG A 43 14.30 1.73 -11.41
C ARG A 43 13.99 2.08 -9.98
N LEU A 44 14.91 2.81 -9.39
CA LEU A 44 14.74 3.41 -8.08
C LEU A 44 14.65 4.93 -8.24
N LEU A 45 13.60 5.51 -7.68
CA LEU A 45 13.44 6.92 -7.45
C LEU A 45 13.67 7.20 -5.97
N ILE A 46 14.50 8.19 -5.67
CA ILE A 46 14.72 8.69 -4.31
C ILE A 46 14.41 10.18 -4.31
N TYR A 47 13.48 10.60 -3.47
CA TYR A 47 13.15 11.99 -3.23
C TYR A 47 13.68 12.44 -1.88
N THR A 48 14.32 13.60 -1.82
CA THR A 48 15.04 14.10 -0.64
C THR A 48 14.41 15.37 -0.06
N HIS A 49 14.71 15.67 1.20
CA HIS A 49 14.21 16.88 1.88
C HIS A 49 14.71 18.19 1.24
N ASP A 50 15.86 18.16 0.60
CA ASP A 50 16.41 19.26 -0.18
C ASP A 50 15.86 19.30 -1.63
N LYS A 51 14.69 18.72 -1.86
CA LYS A 51 13.94 18.75 -3.12
C LYS A 51 14.71 18.20 -4.32
N GLN A 52 15.62 17.25 -4.11
CA GLN A 52 16.28 16.53 -5.18
C GLN A 52 15.58 15.20 -5.46
N VAL A 53 15.48 14.84 -6.73
CA VAL A 53 14.98 13.54 -7.18
C VAL A 53 16.11 12.80 -7.89
N TYR A 54 16.51 11.69 -7.33
CA TYR A 54 17.53 10.83 -7.88
C TYR A 54 16.89 9.62 -8.55
N PHE A 55 17.37 9.26 -9.71
CA PHE A 55 17.00 8.02 -10.38
C PHE A 55 18.21 7.10 -10.49
N TYR A 56 18.01 5.85 -10.18
CA TYR A 56 19.01 4.78 -10.29
C TYR A 56 18.46 3.65 -11.16
N ASP A 57 19.36 2.98 -11.87
CA ASP A 57 19.08 1.74 -12.59
C ASP A 57 19.16 0.51 -11.67
N GLU A 58 18.96 -0.69 -12.23
CA GLU A 58 18.97 -1.95 -11.49
C GLU A 58 20.33 -2.27 -10.83
N ASP A 59 21.42 -1.72 -11.37
CA ASP A 59 22.77 -1.84 -10.82
C ASP A 59 23.09 -0.75 -9.79
N LEU A 60 22.10 0.02 -9.36
CA LEU A 60 22.23 1.15 -8.43
C LEU A 60 23.17 2.26 -8.93
N GLN A 61 23.29 2.41 -10.27
CA GLN A 61 24.02 3.51 -10.86
C GLN A 61 23.11 4.72 -11.05
N PRO A 62 23.55 5.92 -10.66
CA PRO A 62 22.73 7.12 -10.84
C PRO A 62 22.57 7.42 -12.33
N THR A 63 21.34 7.51 -12.80
CA THR A 63 21.02 7.80 -14.21
C THR A 63 20.57 9.23 -14.42
N THR A 64 19.92 9.83 -13.43
CA THR A 64 19.36 11.18 -13.51
C THR A 64 19.28 11.79 -12.12
N VAL A 65 19.58 13.08 -12.02
CA VAL A 65 19.34 13.90 -10.81
C VAL A 65 18.59 15.15 -11.25
N LEU A 66 17.42 15.38 -10.65
CA LEU A 66 16.59 16.55 -10.92
C LEU A 66 16.46 17.39 -9.67
N SER A 67 16.69 18.71 -9.80
CA SER A 67 16.38 19.65 -8.74
C SER A 67 14.97 20.20 -8.93
N LEU A 68 14.18 20.14 -7.88
CA LEU A 68 12.83 20.72 -7.83
C LEU A 68 12.81 22.12 -7.16
N ASP A 69 13.97 22.67 -6.78
CA ASP A 69 14.04 23.97 -6.11
C ASP A 69 13.47 25.12 -6.94
N ASN A 70 13.66 25.06 -8.25
CA ASN A 70 13.33 26.17 -9.15
C ASN A 70 11.93 26.07 -9.77
N ILE A 71 11.18 25.03 -9.43
CA ILE A 71 9.84 24.84 -10.04
C ILE A 71 8.70 25.48 -9.26
N GLY A 72 9.01 26.08 -8.09
CA GLY A 72 8.02 26.85 -7.32
C GLY A 72 6.97 26.00 -6.59
N TYR A 73 7.25 24.71 -6.40
CA TYR A 73 6.34 23.77 -5.74
C TYR A 73 6.91 23.25 -4.42
N GLU A 74 5.98 22.89 -3.51
CA GLU A 74 6.29 22.21 -2.25
C GLU A 74 5.78 20.76 -2.33
N PRO A 75 6.60 19.81 -2.85
CA PRO A 75 6.16 18.45 -3.05
C PRO A 75 5.84 17.74 -1.73
N VAL A 76 4.62 17.25 -1.62
CA VAL A 76 4.20 16.32 -0.57
C VAL A 76 4.68 14.92 -0.94
N ASP A 77 4.48 14.55 -2.20
CA ASP A 77 4.90 13.27 -2.76
C ASP A 77 5.35 13.40 -4.21
N VAL A 78 6.21 12.46 -4.64
CA VAL A 78 6.80 12.41 -5.98
C VAL A 78 6.75 10.98 -6.49
N SER A 79 6.36 10.79 -7.75
CA SER A 79 6.35 9.49 -8.43
C SER A 79 6.76 9.63 -9.89
N CYS A 80 7.28 8.58 -10.52
CA CYS A 80 7.60 8.58 -11.93
C CYS A 80 6.59 7.75 -12.75
N SER A 81 6.44 8.06 -14.03
CA SER A 81 5.64 7.26 -14.94
C SER A 81 6.47 6.17 -15.62
N ASN A 82 5.79 5.10 -16.07
CA ASN A 82 6.43 3.97 -16.75
C ASN A 82 7.12 4.37 -18.07
N ASP A 83 6.71 5.47 -18.70
CA ASP A 83 7.35 5.98 -19.93
C ASP A 83 8.65 6.75 -19.68
N GLN A 84 9.06 6.82 -18.41
CA GLN A 84 10.37 7.27 -17.92
C GLN A 84 10.72 8.74 -18.20
N ASN A 85 9.82 9.51 -18.74
CA ASN A 85 10.06 10.91 -19.09
C ASN A 85 9.17 11.88 -18.31
N ARG A 86 8.33 11.37 -17.40
CA ARG A 86 7.42 12.19 -16.59
C ARG A 86 7.60 11.92 -15.11
N LEU A 87 7.75 13.02 -14.39
CA LEU A 87 7.69 13.06 -12.95
C LEU A 87 6.36 13.64 -12.54
N TRP A 88 5.68 12.97 -11.64
CA TRP A 88 4.46 13.41 -11.01
C TRP A 88 4.77 13.97 -9.64
N ILE A 89 4.28 15.14 -9.35
CA ILE A 89 4.43 15.82 -8.07
C ILE A 89 3.05 16.07 -7.50
N ILE A 90 2.86 15.64 -6.27
CA ILE A 90 1.67 15.95 -5.49
C ILE A 90 2.01 17.11 -4.57
N GLU A 91 1.23 18.16 -4.64
CA GLU A 91 1.24 19.29 -3.73
C GLU A 91 -0.05 19.30 -2.91
N SER A 92 -0.13 20.17 -1.91
CA SER A 92 -1.34 20.33 -1.09
C SER A 92 -2.60 20.66 -1.91
N GLU A 93 -2.46 21.36 -3.03
CA GLU A 93 -3.58 21.86 -3.83
C GLU A 93 -3.52 21.49 -5.32
N SER A 94 -2.52 20.72 -5.72
CA SER A 94 -2.35 20.36 -7.13
C SER A 94 -1.54 19.09 -7.35
N VAL A 95 -1.76 18.47 -8.50
CA VAL A 95 -0.85 17.47 -9.05
C VAL A 95 -0.20 18.05 -10.28
N VAL A 96 1.12 17.96 -10.34
CA VAL A 96 1.92 18.53 -11.41
C VAL A 96 2.62 17.41 -12.16
N SER A 97 2.56 17.46 -13.47
CA SER A 97 3.34 16.61 -14.35
C SER A 97 4.48 17.40 -14.95
N LEU A 98 5.69 16.92 -14.72
CA LEU A 98 6.90 17.49 -15.27
C LEU A 98 7.49 16.53 -16.29
N LYS A 99 7.85 17.06 -17.46
CA LYS A 99 8.70 16.32 -18.39
C LYS A 99 10.16 16.57 -18.05
N TYR A 100 10.96 15.54 -18.06
CA TYR A 100 12.39 15.64 -17.77
C TYR A 100 13.23 14.86 -18.78
N ASP A 101 14.50 15.22 -18.90
CA ASP A 101 15.55 14.44 -19.55
C ASP A 101 16.57 13.97 -18.51
N ARG A 102 17.68 13.42 -18.99
CA ARG A 102 18.72 12.85 -18.12
C ARG A 102 19.39 13.86 -17.16
N SER A 103 19.15 15.14 -17.29
CA SER A 103 19.88 16.16 -16.54
C SER A 103 19.03 17.32 -16.01
N SER A 104 17.81 17.49 -16.49
CA SER A 104 17.00 18.64 -16.13
C SER A 104 15.50 18.42 -16.30
N VAL A 105 14.71 19.19 -15.55
CA VAL A 105 13.29 19.37 -15.83
C VAL A 105 13.17 20.22 -17.09
N LEU A 106 12.58 19.66 -18.14
CA LEU A 106 12.43 20.33 -19.43
C LEU A 106 11.23 21.27 -19.48
N SER A 107 10.12 20.82 -18.93
CA SER A 107 8.89 21.60 -18.93
C SER A 107 7.90 21.07 -17.90
N GLN A 108 7.08 21.97 -17.39
CA GLN A 108 5.81 21.62 -16.80
C GLN A 108 4.84 21.31 -17.94
N GLU A 109 4.36 20.07 -18.02
CA GLU A 109 3.38 19.72 -19.04
C GLU A 109 1.96 20.05 -18.59
N THR A 110 1.67 19.82 -17.32
CA THR A 110 0.32 20.06 -16.80
C THR A 110 0.41 20.39 -15.31
N LYS A 111 -0.19 21.47 -14.90
CA LYS A 111 -0.59 21.72 -13.51
C LYS A 111 -2.09 21.55 -13.42
N ILE A 112 -2.51 20.60 -12.63
CA ILE A 112 -3.91 20.37 -12.41
C ILE A 112 -4.18 20.82 -10.99
N PRO A 113 -4.85 21.93 -10.85
CA PRO A 113 -5.36 22.27 -9.54
C PRO A 113 -6.27 21.12 -9.11
N CYS A 114 -6.06 20.60 -7.93
CA CYS A 114 -7.05 19.80 -7.26
C CYS A 114 -8.20 20.73 -6.91
N ASN A 115 -8.85 21.29 -7.94
CA ASN A 115 -9.98 22.22 -7.82
C ASN A 115 -11.23 21.55 -7.25
N ILE A 116 -11.05 20.39 -6.67
CA ILE A 116 -12.12 19.63 -6.12
C ILE A 116 -12.10 19.85 -4.63
N TYR A 117 -12.61 21.00 -4.26
CA TYR A 117 -12.87 21.41 -2.88
C TYR A 117 -11.63 21.75 -2.04
N GLN A 118 -11.64 22.95 -1.53
CA GLN A 118 -10.76 23.52 -0.50
C GLN A 118 -10.66 22.69 0.81
N LYS A 119 -11.15 21.44 0.83
CA LYS A 119 -11.18 20.56 2.00
C LYS A 119 -10.25 19.35 1.91
N VAL A 120 -9.54 19.17 0.80
CA VAL A 120 -8.66 18.03 0.64
C VAL A 120 -7.28 18.39 1.09
N TYR A 121 -7.01 18.09 2.30
CA TYR A 121 -5.74 18.46 2.87
C TYR A 121 -4.60 17.45 2.60
N ASN A 122 -4.86 16.17 2.30
CA ASN A 122 -3.80 15.21 2.01
C ASN A 122 -4.32 14.05 1.14
N PRO A 123 -3.81 13.83 -0.09
CA PRO A 123 -3.99 12.57 -0.78
C PRO A 123 -3.34 11.44 0.04
N PHE A 124 -4.08 10.39 0.28
CA PHE A 124 -3.65 9.30 1.17
C PHE A 124 -3.14 8.09 0.40
N SER A 125 -3.81 7.69 -0.66
CA SER A 125 -3.47 6.49 -1.41
C SER A 125 -3.34 6.78 -2.91
N LEU A 126 -2.35 6.15 -3.50
CA LEU A 126 -2.07 6.16 -4.94
C LEU A 126 -2.12 4.74 -5.45
N THR A 127 -2.92 4.50 -6.48
CA THR A 127 -2.93 3.25 -7.23
C THR A 127 -2.57 3.52 -8.69
N ILE A 128 -1.57 2.84 -9.21
CA ILE A 128 -1.17 2.94 -10.61
C ILE A 128 -1.52 1.62 -11.29
N ALA A 129 -2.36 1.68 -12.30
CA ALA A 129 -2.75 0.51 -13.07
C ALA A 129 -3.13 0.90 -14.51
N ASN A 130 -2.68 0.12 -15.47
CA ASN A 130 -3.07 0.24 -16.89
C ASN A 130 -2.84 1.65 -17.48
N GLY A 131 -1.77 2.34 -17.07
CA GLY A 131 -1.45 3.69 -17.54
C GLY A 131 -2.30 4.80 -16.92
N ARG A 132 -3.05 4.50 -15.85
CA ARG A 132 -3.84 5.44 -15.06
C ARG A 132 -3.26 5.57 -13.66
N VAL A 133 -3.37 6.78 -13.11
CA VAL A 133 -3.09 7.05 -11.69
C VAL A 133 -4.39 7.38 -11.00
N TYR A 134 -4.74 6.61 -10.00
CA TYR A 134 -5.90 6.82 -9.15
C TYR A 134 -5.43 7.41 -7.82
N VAL A 135 -6.07 8.48 -7.39
CA VAL A 135 -5.75 9.16 -6.12
C VAL A 135 -6.98 9.15 -5.24
N SER A 136 -6.88 8.61 -4.06
CA SER A 136 -7.91 8.68 -3.04
C SER A 136 -7.48 9.60 -1.89
N PRO A 137 -8.38 10.45 -1.39
CA PRO A 137 -8.05 11.48 -0.42
C PRO A 137 -8.10 11.00 1.02
N ALA A 138 -8.87 9.97 1.28
CA ALA A 138 -9.17 9.64 2.64
C ALA A 138 -8.01 8.94 3.30
N GLY A 139 -7.61 9.50 4.42
CA GLY A 139 -6.82 8.83 5.39
C GLY A 139 -7.63 8.57 6.64
N VAL A 140 -7.58 7.34 7.08
CA VAL A 140 -7.59 7.14 8.51
C VAL A 140 -6.14 7.34 8.89
N GLY A 141 -5.87 8.32 9.73
CA GLY A 141 -4.54 8.50 10.28
C GLY A 141 -4.06 7.18 10.88
N TYR A 142 -2.77 6.94 10.92
CA TYR A 142 -2.12 5.74 11.45
C TYR A 142 -2.66 5.30 12.83
N LEU A 143 -3.33 6.19 13.57
CA LEU A 143 -3.95 5.97 14.87
C LEU A 143 -5.49 5.85 14.82
N ASN A 144 -6.12 5.60 13.66
CA ASN A 144 -7.58 5.59 13.49
C ASN A 144 -8.27 6.92 13.80
N ASP A 145 -7.61 8.05 13.63
CA ASP A 145 -8.26 9.33 13.70
C ASP A 145 -9.15 9.48 12.46
N GLU A 146 -10.45 9.23 12.65
CA GLU A 146 -11.46 9.38 11.61
C GLU A 146 -11.51 10.86 11.22
N GLN A 147 -11.12 11.15 10.00
CA GLN A 147 -11.32 12.45 9.40
C GLN A 147 -12.52 12.32 8.47
N ASP A 148 -13.56 13.09 8.73
CA ASP A 148 -14.69 13.24 7.82
C ASP A 148 -14.21 13.95 6.55
N ILE A 149 -13.80 13.16 5.57
CA ILE A 149 -13.34 13.68 4.28
C ILE A 149 -14.40 13.35 3.24
N ASP A 150 -14.90 14.36 2.56
CA ASP A 150 -15.80 14.19 1.43
C ASP A 150 -15.20 13.25 0.39
N GLY A 151 -15.98 12.27 -0.07
CA GLY A 151 -15.51 11.27 -1.02
C GLY A 151 -15.32 11.87 -2.41
N TYR A 152 -14.11 11.79 -2.92
CA TYR A 152 -13.83 12.02 -4.34
C TYR A 152 -12.65 11.13 -4.73
N ILE A 153 -12.50 10.90 -6.01
CA ILE A 153 -11.36 10.20 -6.59
C ILE A 153 -10.87 11.01 -7.77
N SER A 154 -9.57 11.21 -7.86
CA SER A 154 -8.96 11.82 -9.03
C SER A 154 -8.26 10.76 -9.85
N ILE A 155 -8.54 10.72 -11.14
CA ILE A 155 -7.99 9.75 -12.09
C ILE A 155 -7.23 10.51 -13.16
N LEU A 156 -5.96 10.16 -13.32
CA LEU A 156 -5.15 10.72 -14.38
C LEU A 156 -4.93 9.69 -15.47
N GLU A 157 -5.26 10.07 -16.69
CA GLU A 157 -5.00 9.27 -17.88
C GLU A 157 -4.61 10.19 -19.06
N ASN A 158 -3.53 9.85 -19.76
CA ASN A 158 -3.06 10.62 -20.94
C ASN A 158 -2.91 12.13 -20.68
N GLY A 159 -2.44 12.51 -19.49
CA GLY A 159 -2.27 13.90 -19.09
C GLY A 159 -3.56 14.67 -18.80
N LYS A 160 -4.69 13.96 -18.70
CA LYS A 160 -5.99 14.56 -18.35
C LYS A 160 -6.52 13.96 -17.06
N TRP A 161 -7.05 14.83 -16.21
CA TRP A 161 -7.69 14.42 -14.98
C TRP A 161 -9.20 14.29 -15.18
N THR A 162 -9.73 13.23 -14.63
CA THR A 162 -11.15 13.04 -14.41
C THR A 162 -11.37 12.93 -12.92
N ASN A 163 -12.34 13.65 -12.41
CA ASN A 163 -12.67 13.62 -10.99
C ASN A 163 -14.05 13.00 -10.80
N ILE A 164 -14.12 12.02 -9.93
CA ILE A 164 -15.37 11.47 -9.45
C ILE A 164 -15.72 12.25 -8.19
N LEU A 165 -16.84 12.96 -8.28
CA LEU A 165 -17.37 13.78 -7.22
C LEU A 165 -18.42 13.03 -6.42
N PRO A 166 -18.72 13.46 -5.19
CA PRO A 166 -19.68 12.76 -4.33
C PRO A 166 -21.13 12.84 -4.81
N GLU A 167 -21.45 13.82 -5.65
CA GLU A 167 -22.84 14.04 -6.11
C GLU A 167 -23.36 12.86 -6.93
N GLY A 168 -24.51 12.33 -6.54
CA GLY A 168 -25.17 11.21 -7.23
C GLY A 168 -24.62 9.84 -6.86
N ILE A 169 -23.64 9.74 -5.95
CA ILE A 169 -23.20 8.48 -5.39
C ILE A 169 -24.07 8.16 -4.18
N PRO A 170 -24.77 7.01 -4.16
CA PRO A 170 -25.63 6.62 -3.05
C PRO A 170 -24.83 6.43 -1.76
N VAL A 171 -25.39 6.87 -0.66
CA VAL A 171 -24.91 6.62 0.70
C VAL A 171 -26.01 5.96 1.51
N SER A 172 -25.68 4.95 2.29
CA SER A 172 -26.67 4.16 3.00
C SER A 172 -26.78 4.50 4.49
N LYS A 173 -25.66 4.83 5.11
CA LYS A 173 -25.60 5.04 6.57
C LYS A 173 -25.68 6.50 7.00
N HIS A 174 -25.13 7.40 6.20
CA HIS A 174 -24.99 8.81 6.55
C HIS A 174 -25.52 9.72 5.46
N PRO A 175 -26.82 9.99 5.40
CA PRO A 175 -27.40 10.87 4.38
C PRO A 175 -26.92 12.33 4.46
N SER A 176 -26.28 12.73 5.56
CA SER A 176 -25.68 14.06 5.73
C SER A 176 -24.20 14.13 5.37
N ILE A 177 -23.57 13.00 5.10
CA ILE A 177 -22.19 12.92 4.67
C ILE A 177 -22.21 12.43 3.22
N THR A 178 -21.45 13.03 2.36
CA THR A 178 -21.22 12.50 1.01
C THR A 178 -20.56 11.12 1.11
N TRP A 179 -20.60 10.28 0.07
CA TRP A 179 -19.99 8.94 0.15
C TRP A 179 -18.59 9.07 0.75
N GLY A 180 -18.41 8.39 1.91
CA GLY A 180 -17.36 8.82 2.80
C GLY A 180 -16.09 8.01 2.69
N ASN A 181 -14.99 8.73 2.75
CA ASN A 181 -13.65 8.22 3.01
C ASN A 181 -13.23 7.09 2.06
N PRO A 182 -13.10 7.32 0.73
CA PRO A 182 -12.50 6.35 -0.17
C PRO A 182 -11.05 6.09 0.24
N TYR A 183 -10.73 4.84 0.55
CA TYR A 183 -9.52 4.47 1.24
C TYR A 183 -8.50 3.79 0.32
N ASN A 184 -8.90 2.73 -0.35
CA ASN A 184 -8.03 1.93 -1.20
C ASN A 184 -8.74 1.58 -2.51
N ILE A 185 -7.99 1.57 -3.61
CA ILE A 185 -8.52 1.33 -4.95
C ILE A 185 -7.86 0.09 -5.54
N ALA A 186 -8.67 -0.81 -6.09
CA ALA A 186 -8.21 -1.95 -6.87
C ALA A 186 -8.86 -1.93 -8.26
N VAL A 187 -8.05 -1.95 -9.30
CA VAL A 187 -8.52 -1.97 -10.69
C VAL A 187 -8.79 -3.40 -11.11
N ASP A 188 -9.90 -3.62 -11.82
CA ASP A 188 -10.25 -4.94 -12.35
C ASP A 188 -9.14 -5.45 -13.28
N PRO A 189 -8.60 -6.64 -13.05
CA PRO A 189 -7.48 -7.15 -13.84
C PRO A 189 -7.84 -7.47 -15.31
N ASP A 190 -9.13 -7.54 -15.65
CA ASP A 190 -9.60 -7.79 -17.02
C ASP A 190 -10.22 -6.57 -17.70
N ASP A 191 -10.62 -5.57 -16.92
CA ASP A 191 -11.33 -4.40 -17.44
C ASP A 191 -10.76 -3.12 -16.83
N LYS A 192 -9.85 -2.48 -17.54
CA LYS A 192 -9.20 -1.23 -17.10
C LYS A 192 -10.17 -0.07 -16.84
N GLU A 193 -11.39 -0.16 -17.36
CA GLU A 193 -12.44 0.85 -17.15
C GLU A 193 -13.25 0.58 -15.88
N THR A 194 -13.01 -0.57 -15.23
CA THR A 194 -13.67 -0.96 -13.98
C THR A 194 -12.68 -0.96 -12.84
N PHE A 195 -13.03 -0.29 -11.75
CA PHE A 195 -12.26 -0.30 -10.51
C PHE A 195 -13.18 -0.31 -9.29
N TYR A 196 -12.62 -0.77 -8.19
CA TYR A 196 -13.30 -0.91 -6.92
C TYR A 196 -12.66 0.01 -5.89
N VAL A 197 -13.47 0.50 -4.98
CA VAL A 197 -13.06 1.44 -3.93
C VAL A 197 -13.56 0.94 -2.60
N GLY A 198 -12.64 0.57 -1.73
CA GLY A 198 -12.94 0.33 -0.33
C GLY A 198 -13.14 1.66 0.39
N THR A 199 -14.17 1.76 1.22
CA THR A 199 -14.46 2.97 1.97
C THR A 199 -14.49 2.72 3.47
N TRP A 200 -14.24 3.75 4.24
CA TRP A 200 -14.27 3.63 5.70
C TRP A 200 -15.67 3.66 6.29
N LEU A 201 -16.65 4.19 5.58
CA LEU A 201 -18.00 4.38 6.12
C LEU A 201 -19.10 3.60 5.40
N GLU A 202 -18.96 3.35 4.10
CA GLU A 202 -20.07 2.95 3.23
C GLU A 202 -19.86 1.60 2.53
N GLY A 203 -18.80 0.85 2.88
CA GLY A 203 -18.52 -0.45 2.28
C GLY A 203 -17.70 -0.37 0.99
N LEU A 204 -18.04 -1.16 0.00
CA LEU A 204 -17.32 -1.30 -1.26
C LEU A 204 -18.10 -0.70 -2.42
N TYR A 205 -17.48 0.14 -3.21
CA TYR A 205 -18.04 0.71 -4.42
C TYR A 205 -17.35 0.18 -5.66
N ARG A 206 -18.09 0.06 -6.76
CA ARG A 206 -17.56 -0.18 -8.09
C ARG A 206 -17.87 1.00 -9.00
N PHE A 207 -16.87 1.39 -9.75
CA PHE A 207 -16.98 2.38 -10.80
C PHE A 207 -16.67 1.72 -12.14
N LYS A 208 -17.38 2.17 -13.17
CA LYS A 208 -17.16 1.74 -14.54
C LYS A 208 -17.18 2.96 -15.45
N ASN A 209 -16.21 3.07 -16.36
CA ASN A 209 -16.03 4.25 -17.21
C ASN A 209 -16.05 5.57 -16.40
N ASN A 210 -15.41 5.56 -15.23
CA ASN A 210 -15.35 6.67 -14.28
C ASN A 210 -16.72 7.13 -13.73
N GLN A 211 -17.73 6.29 -13.79
CA GLN A 211 -19.05 6.56 -13.24
C GLN A 211 -19.39 5.51 -12.18
N TYR A 212 -20.17 5.93 -11.17
CA TYR A 212 -20.74 5.00 -10.22
C TYR A 212 -21.55 3.93 -10.94
N ASP A 213 -21.35 2.67 -10.55
CA ASP A 213 -22.05 1.53 -11.11
C ASP A 213 -22.87 0.79 -10.05
N THR A 214 -22.23 0.39 -8.95
CA THR A 214 -22.92 -0.30 -7.85
C THR A 214 -22.10 -0.21 -6.56
N HIS A 215 -22.72 -0.55 -5.41
CA HIS A 215 -22.03 -0.69 -4.15
C HIS A 215 -22.53 -1.89 -3.36
N TRP A 216 -21.71 -2.32 -2.40
CA TRP A 216 -21.96 -3.44 -1.52
C TRP A 216 -21.75 -3.07 -0.06
N ASN A 217 -22.70 -3.53 0.75
CA ASN A 217 -22.71 -3.42 2.20
C ASN A 217 -23.29 -4.73 2.79
N ASP A 218 -23.80 -4.74 4.03
CA ASP A 218 -24.36 -5.92 4.68
C ASP A 218 -25.72 -6.38 4.10
N GLU A 219 -26.41 -5.54 3.32
CA GLU A 219 -27.70 -5.88 2.72
C GLU A 219 -27.57 -6.74 1.47
N ASN A 220 -26.46 -6.62 0.74
CA ASN A 220 -26.30 -7.25 -0.58
C ASN A 220 -24.97 -7.97 -0.77
N SER A 221 -24.18 -8.11 0.29
CA SER A 221 -22.88 -8.81 0.28
C SER A 221 -22.60 -9.44 1.64
N THR A 222 -21.38 -9.93 1.80
CA THR A 222 -20.87 -10.42 3.07
C THR A 222 -20.03 -9.38 3.83
N ILE A 223 -20.01 -8.14 3.37
CA ILE A 223 -19.33 -7.05 4.06
C ILE A 223 -20.06 -6.81 5.38
N GLY A 224 -19.30 -6.88 6.47
CA GLY A 224 -19.88 -6.77 7.81
C GLY A 224 -20.20 -5.34 8.22
N ASN A 225 -21.18 -5.21 9.08
CA ASN A 225 -21.55 -3.95 9.72
C ASN A 225 -20.63 -3.70 10.92
N ALA A 226 -19.79 -2.69 10.86
CA ALA A 226 -18.83 -2.34 11.91
C ALA A 226 -19.51 -1.59 13.09
N SER A 227 -20.58 -0.87 12.81
CA SER A 227 -21.41 -0.14 13.77
C SER A 227 -22.69 0.32 13.09
N ASP A 228 -23.65 0.83 13.84
CA ASP A 228 -24.91 1.33 13.29
C ASP A 228 -24.75 2.42 12.21
N TRP A 229 -23.57 2.96 12.09
CA TRP A 229 -23.25 4.08 11.21
C TRP A 229 -22.05 3.84 10.26
N ALA A 230 -21.43 2.65 10.21
CA ALA A 230 -20.26 2.42 9.37
C ALA A 230 -20.12 0.99 8.84
N TYR A 231 -19.84 0.86 7.54
CA TYR A 231 -19.34 -0.35 6.87
C TYR A 231 -17.88 -0.15 6.53
N LYS A 232 -16.97 -0.66 7.36
CA LYS A 232 -15.54 -0.41 7.20
C LYS A 232 -14.90 -1.43 6.26
N ALA A 233 -15.02 -1.21 4.95
CA ALA A 233 -14.33 -1.95 3.91
C ALA A 233 -13.01 -1.22 3.55
N GLY A 234 -11.95 -1.50 4.28
CA GLY A 234 -10.70 -0.79 4.16
C GLY A 234 -9.87 -1.23 2.94
N PHE A 235 -8.89 -2.10 3.15
CA PHE A 235 -8.02 -2.59 2.08
C PHE A 235 -8.69 -3.67 1.25
N ILE A 236 -8.45 -3.61 -0.05
CA ILE A 236 -8.98 -4.53 -1.05
C ILE A 236 -7.85 -4.97 -2.00
N ALA A 237 -7.88 -6.22 -2.44
CA ALA A 237 -6.94 -6.73 -3.43
C ALA A 237 -7.52 -7.87 -4.24
N PHE A 238 -7.15 -7.96 -5.52
CA PHE A 238 -7.49 -9.09 -6.38
C PHE A 238 -6.48 -10.22 -6.23
N ASP A 239 -6.97 -11.45 -6.20
CA ASP A 239 -6.13 -12.64 -6.33
C ASP A 239 -5.88 -13.02 -7.80
N LYS A 240 -5.04 -14.04 -8.02
CA LYS A 240 -4.73 -14.58 -9.36
C LYS A 240 -5.94 -15.19 -10.08
N ARG A 241 -6.98 -15.58 -9.33
CA ARG A 241 -8.26 -16.07 -9.88
C ARG A 241 -9.23 -14.92 -10.12
N LYS A 242 -8.77 -13.68 -9.84
CA LYS A 242 -9.55 -12.45 -9.99
C LYS A 242 -10.73 -12.36 -9.02
N ASN A 243 -10.63 -12.99 -7.88
CA ASN A 243 -11.51 -12.77 -6.75
C ASN A 243 -11.05 -11.52 -6.00
N LEU A 244 -11.98 -10.67 -5.59
CA LEU A 244 -11.68 -9.48 -4.81
C LEU A 244 -11.83 -9.76 -3.33
N TYR A 245 -10.74 -9.64 -2.60
CA TYR A 245 -10.69 -9.74 -1.15
C TYR A 245 -10.91 -8.37 -0.54
N VAL A 246 -11.75 -8.30 0.50
CA VAL A 246 -12.14 -7.07 1.19
C VAL A 246 -11.93 -7.26 2.68
N LEU A 247 -11.06 -6.46 3.29
CA LEU A 247 -10.89 -6.43 4.74
C LEU A 247 -12.03 -5.67 5.38
N ASN A 248 -12.74 -6.34 6.30
CA ASN A 248 -13.83 -5.76 7.08
C ASN A 248 -13.34 -5.45 8.49
N LEU A 249 -13.21 -4.17 8.81
CA LEU A 249 -12.69 -3.77 10.10
C LEU A 249 -13.80 -3.68 11.15
N ASN A 250 -13.46 -4.11 12.37
CA ASN A 250 -14.37 -4.08 13.51
C ASN A 250 -15.69 -4.87 13.34
N THR A 251 -15.63 -5.99 12.60
CA THR A 251 -16.80 -6.84 12.33
C THR A 251 -16.59 -8.25 12.86
N GLU A 252 -17.66 -9.04 12.91
CA GLU A 252 -17.61 -10.47 13.27
C GLU A 252 -16.84 -11.30 12.23
N CYS A 253 -16.79 -10.82 10.98
CA CYS A 253 -16.00 -11.42 9.90
C CYS A 253 -15.02 -10.41 9.33
N GLY A 254 -13.74 -10.60 9.59
CA GLY A 254 -12.68 -9.68 9.17
C GLY A 254 -12.35 -9.74 7.68
N LEU A 255 -12.87 -10.70 6.91
CA LEU A 255 -12.53 -10.89 5.51
C LEU A 255 -13.72 -11.39 4.69
N SER A 256 -14.10 -10.63 3.69
CA SER A 256 -15.07 -11.01 2.66
C SER A 256 -14.39 -11.20 1.32
N VAL A 257 -14.94 -12.07 0.49
CA VAL A 257 -14.44 -12.36 -0.85
C VAL A 257 -15.58 -12.29 -1.85
N MET A 258 -15.40 -11.47 -2.87
CA MET A 258 -16.25 -11.45 -4.04
C MET A 258 -15.60 -12.28 -5.15
N GLN A 259 -16.23 -13.38 -5.53
CA GLN A 259 -15.78 -14.20 -6.64
C GLN A 259 -15.94 -13.46 -7.98
N ARG A 260 -15.20 -13.89 -8.98
CA ARG A 260 -15.28 -13.31 -10.33
C ARG A 260 -16.69 -13.28 -10.93
N ASN A 261 -17.53 -14.24 -10.55
CA ASN A 261 -18.93 -14.31 -10.97
C ASN A 261 -19.89 -13.40 -10.19
N GLY A 262 -19.37 -12.64 -9.20
CA GLY A 262 -20.14 -11.74 -8.34
C GLY A 262 -20.74 -12.39 -7.09
N THR A 263 -20.52 -13.68 -6.87
CA THR A 263 -20.95 -14.35 -5.62
C THR A 263 -20.04 -13.97 -4.47
N TRP A 264 -20.62 -13.78 -3.28
CA TRP A 264 -19.88 -13.43 -2.08
C TRP A 264 -19.83 -14.58 -1.09
N TYR A 265 -18.68 -14.72 -0.42
CA TYR A 265 -18.52 -15.58 0.75
C TYR A 265 -17.64 -14.91 1.82
N GLN A 266 -17.66 -15.47 3.03
CA GLN A 266 -16.89 -14.97 4.16
C GLN A 266 -15.80 -15.95 4.53
N LEU A 267 -14.65 -15.40 4.87
CA LEU A 267 -13.57 -16.14 5.54
C LEU A 267 -13.50 -15.65 6.99
N ALA A 268 -14.34 -16.27 7.84
CA ALA A 268 -14.56 -15.85 9.21
C ALA A 268 -13.49 -16.39 10.17
N TYR A 269 -12.22 -16.05 9.90
CA TYR A 269 -11.12 -16.44 10.77
C TYR A 269 -11.21 -15.74 12.12
N ASN A 270 -11.16 -16.51 13.22
CA ASN A 270 -11.25 -15.97 14.58
C ASN A 270 -10.20 -14.90 14.89
N ASP A 271 -9.02 -15.02 14.31
CA ASP A 271 -7.92 -14.07 14.50
C ASP A 271 -8.18 -12.69 13.88
N LEU A 272 -9.06 -12.61 12.89
CA LEU A 272 -9.44 -11.36 12.22
C LEU A 272 -10.73 -10.76 12.78
N LYS A 273 -11.45 -11.50 13.62
CA LYS A 273 -12.71 -11.06 14.22
C LYS A 273 -12.50 -9.81 15.08
N SER A 274 -13.35 -8.82 14.86
CA SER A 274 -13.39 -7.56 15.63
C SER A 274 -12.07 -6.77 15.64
N GLN A 275 -11.17 -7.03 14.69
CA GLN A 275 -9.93 -6.25 14.55
C GLN A 275 -10.25 -4.89 13.94
N ARG A 276 -9.72 -3.83 14.59
CA ARG A 276 -9.95 -2.44 14.16
C ARG A 276 -8.87 -1.91 13.22
N ASN A 277 -7.72 -2.57 13.21
CA ASN A 277 -6.49 -2.03 12.60
C ASN A 277 -5.91 -2.99 11.55
N LEU A 278 -6.75 -3.77 10.88
CA LEU A 278 -6.31 -4.52 9.71
C LEU A 278 -5.87 -3.50 8.66
N ASN A 279 -4.64 -3.62 8.19
CA ASN A 279 -4.05 -2.62 7.30
C ASN A 279 -3.95 -3.11 5.86
N GLN A 280 -3.07 -4.05 5.60
CA GLN A 280 -2.84 -4.53 4.24
C GLN A 280 -3.34 -5.97 4.09
N ILE A 281 -4.02 -6.28 2.99
CA ILE A 281 -4.08 -7.63 2.45
C ILE A 281 -3.09 -7.74 1.30
N PHE A 282 -2.10 -8.59 1.46
CA PHE A 282 -1.04 -8.81 0.48
C PHE A 282 -1.20 -10.19 -0.17
N ILE A 283 -1.28 -10.21 -1.47
CA ILE A 283 -1.46 -11.42 -2.29
C ILE A 283 -0.22 -11.58 -3.17
N PRO A 284 0.73 -12.45 -2.79
CA PRO A 284 1.97 -12.62 -3.53
C PRO A 284 1.76 -13.19 -4.93
N GLU A 285 2.64 -12.83 -5.86
CA GLU A 285 2.62 -13.41 -7.20
C GLU A 285 3.16 -14.83 -7.24
N LYS A 286 4.14 -15.18 -6.39
CA LYS A 286 4.83 -16.48 -6.43
C LYS A 286 4.40 -17.46 -5.34
N SER A 287 3.60 -17.02 -4.36
CA SER A 287 3.07 -17.85 -3.28
C SER A 287 1.56 -18.06 -3.41
N SER A 288 1.05 -19.16 -2.85
CA SER A 288 -0.39 -19.38 -2.67
C SER A 288 -0.91 -18.78 -1.37
N ALA A 289 -0.04 -18.57 -0.41
CA ALA A 289 -0.38 -17.98 0.87
C ALA A 289 -0.66 -16.47 0.73
N LYS A 290 -1.75 -16.02 1.35
CA LYS A 290 -2.13 -14.62 1.45
C LYS A 290 -1.80 -14.10 2.84
N TRP A 291 -1.51 -12.81 2.95
CA TRP A 291 -0.97 -12.23 4.17
C TRP A 291 -1.73 -10.96 4.55
N ILE A 292 -2.02 -10.79 5.82
CA ILE A 292 -2.70 -9.60 6.34
C ILE A 292 -1.86 -9.02 7.46
N THR A 293 -1.64 -7.70 7.44
CA THR A 293 -0.96 -6.98 8.53
C THR A 293 -1.97 -6.27 9.44
N CYS A 294 -1.62 -6.22 10.72
CA CYS A 294 -2.33 -5.46 11.73
C CYS A 294 -1.31 -4.66 12.57
N PRO A 295 -1.00 -3.41 12.19
CA PRO A 295 0.15 -2.68 12.75
C PRO A 295 -0.07 -2.03 14.11
N ALA A 296 -1.29 -2.01 14.65
CA ALA A 296 -1.57 -1.32 15.91
C ALA A 296 -1.40 -2.21 17.15
N TYR A 297 -1.92 -1.75 18.31
CA TYR A 297 -1.86 -2.48 19.58
C TYR A 297 -2.12 -3.98 19.42
N ASN A 298 -1.22 -4.83 19.95
CA ASN A 298 -1.19 -6.26 19.67
C ASN A 298 -0.95 -6.58 18.20
N SER A 299 0.01 -5.88 17.60
CA SER A 299 0.38 -6.05 16.20
C SER A 299 0.65 -7.52 15.84
N PHE A 300 0.18 -7.91 14.68
CA PHE A 300 0.37 -9.26 14.17
C PHE A 300 0.39 -9.29 12.64
N VAL A 301 0.89 -10.39 12.11
CA VAL A 301 0.73 -10.79 10.73
C VAL A 301 -0.11 -12.06 10.70
N PHE A 302 -1.12 -12.10 9.86
CA PHE A 302 -1.95 -13.28 9.65
C PHE A 302 -1.71 -13.84 8.25
N ALA A 303 -1.30 -15.09 8.17
CA ALA A 303 -1.11 -15.80 6.92
C ALA A 303 -2.20 -16.89 6.76
N PHE A 304 -2.71 -17.04 5.55
CA PHE A 304 -3.67 -18.09 5.22
C PHE A 304 -3.51 -18.59 3.79
N GLU A 305 -3.88 -19.85 3.60
CA GLU A 305 -3.94 -20.52 2.30
C GLU A 305 -5.28 -21.26 2.22
N GLU A 306 -6.14 -20.81 1.32
CA GLU A 306 -7.41 -21.45 1.04
C GLU A 306 -7.18 -22.72 0.22
N ASN A 307 -7.86 -23.79 0.57
CA ASN A 307 -7.77 -25.04 -0.17
C ASN A 307 -8.69 -25.09 -1.43
N GLY A 308 -9.11 -23.90 -1.89
CA GLY A 308 -9.98 -23.75 -3.05
C GLY A 308 -11.46 -23.96 -2.74
N THR A 309 -11.84 -23.98 -1.48
CA THR A 309 -13.22 -24.04 -0.99
C THR A 309 -13.63 -22.72 -0.35
N GLU A 310 -14.92 -22.52 -0.10
CA GLU A 310 -15.45 -21.36 0.65
C GLU A 310 -15.44 -21.61 2.17
N SER A 311 -15.03 -22.81 2.58
CA SER A 311 -14.99 -23.23 3.98
C SER A 311 -13.63 -22.99 4.57
N ILE A 312 -13.58 -22.26 5.70
CA ILE A 312 -12.33 -22.04 6.44
C ILE A 312 -11.82 -23.30 7.18
N SER A 313 -12.59 -24.38 7.21
CA SER A 313 -12.27 -25.58 8.01
C SER A 313 -11.09 -26.39 7.47
N ASP A 314 -10.81 -26.27 6.19
CA ASP A 314 -9.72 -26.95 5.48
C ASP A 314 -8.57 -26.00 5.11
N ASP A 315 -8.68 -24.74 5.49
CA ASP A 315 -7.65 -23.73 5.25
C ASP A 315 -6.48 -23.90 6.20
N LYS A 316 -5.29 -23.59 5.69
CA LYS A 316 -4.13 -23.39 6.54
C LYS A 316 -4.10 -21.96 7.02
N THR A 317 -3.97 -21.75 8.31
CA THR A 317 -3.89 -20.42 8.89
C THR A 317 -2.80 -20.32 9.95
N ARG A 318 -2.18 -19.15 10.08
CA ARG A 318 -1.28 -18.86 11.19
C ARG A 318 -1.25 -17.36 11.50
N LYS A 319 -1.34 -17.05 12.79
CA LYS A 319 -1.12 -15.72 13.32
C LYS A 319 0.28 -15.61 13.91
N PHE A 320 1.01 -14.61 13.49
CA PHE A 320 2.35 -14.30 13.98
C PHE A 320 2.31 -13.03 14.83
N THR A 321 2.50 -13.15 16.11
CA THR A 321 2.74 -12.02 17.03
C THR A 321 4.23 -11.80 17.25
N SER A 322 5.03 -12.80 16.90
CA SER A 322 6.49 -12.81 16.89
C SER A 322 6.98 -13.73 15.78
N PHE A 323 8.23 -13.57 15.40
CA PHE A 323 8.91 -14.48 14.47
C PHE A 323 10.14 -15.08 15.13
N THR A 324 10.57 -16.25 14.66
CA THR A 324 11.85 -16.83 15.03
C THR A 324 12.82 -16.59 13.88
N ASP A 325 13.98 -16.02 14.18
CA ASP A 325 14.99 -15.74 13.18
C ASP A 325 15.85 -16.96 12.80
N GLN A 326 16.76 -16.79 11.85
CA GLN A 326 17.68 -17.81 11.35
C GLN A 326 18.62 -18.39 12.43
N ASN A 327 18.77 -17.72 13.56
CA ASN A 327 19.59 -18.16 14.70
C ASN A 327 18.77 -18.84 15.79
N GLY A 328 17.45 -18.93 15.61
CA GLY A 328 16.53 -19.44 16.62
C GLY A 328 16.13 -18.43 17.69
N GLU A 329 16.46 -17.13 17.49
CA GLU A 329 16.09 -16.06 18.40
C GLU A 329 14.68 -15.56 18.11
N SER A 330 13.93 -15.23 19.16
CA SER A 330 12.60 -14.63 19.01
C SER A 330 12.71 -13.15 18.66
N ILE A 331 11.90 -12.72 17.70
CA ILE A 331 11.72 -11.33 17.32
C ILE A 331 10.38 -10.88 17.88
N ASP A 332 10.37 -10.34 19.10
CA ASP A 332 9.18 -9.96 19.85
C ASP A 332 8.94 -8.44 19.84
N GLY A 333 7.69 -8.06 20.11
CA GLY A 333 7.29 -6.66 20.33
C GLY A 333 7.44 -5.78 19.11
N ASN A 334 7.36 -6.36 17.91
CA ASN A 334 7.37 -5.63 16.67
C ASN A 334 5.98 -5.08 16.32
N ILE A 335 5.99 -3.95 15.61
CA ILE A 335 4.84 -3.48 14.85
C ILE A 335 5.10 -3.89 13.41
N PHE A 336 4.16 -4.62 12.83
CA PHE A 336 4.24 -5.09 11.44
C PHE A 336 3.43 -4.16 10.54
N TYR A 337 4.09 -3.43 9.65
CA TYR A 337 3.46 -2.40 8.84
C TYR A 337 2.94 -2.93 7.51
N GLU A 338 3.85 -3.24 6.60
CA GLU A 338 3.55 -3.62 5.22
C GLU A 338 4.40 -4.79 4.77
N ILE A 339 3.93 -5.46 3.72
CA ILE A 339 4.57 -6.61 3.09
C ILE A 339 4.80 -6.28 1.63
N ALA A 340 5.96 -6.67 1.12
CA ALA A 340 6.29 -6.65 -0.30
C ALA A 340 6.90 -7.99 -0.71
N GLU A 341 6.75 -8.35 -1.99
CA GLU A 341 7.38 -9.53 -2.58
C GLU A 341 8.55 -9.09 -3.46
N ASP A 342 9.69 -9.76 -3.33
CA ASP A 342 10.82 -9.53 -4.20
C ASP A 342 10.78 -10.39 -5.48
N HIS A 343 11.73 -10.15 -6.38
CA HIS A 343 11.80 -10.88 -7.65
C HIS A 343 11.99 -12.39 -7.48
N ASP A 344 12.47 -12.87 -6.34
CA ASP A 344 12.61 -14.29 -6.02
C ASP A 344 11.37 -14.90 -5.39
N GLY A 345 10.38 -14.08 -5.01
CA GLY A 345 9.16 -14.49 -4.31
C GLY A 345 9.32 -14.55 -2.79
N LYS A 346 10.39 -13.95 -2.26
CA LYS A 346 10.55 -13.78 -0.83
C LYS A 346 9.67 -12.63 -0.36
N LEU A 347 9.09 -12.75 0.82
CA LEU A 347 8.32 -11.68 1.40
C LEU A 347 9.17 -10.87 2.38
N TRP A 348 9.11 -9.58 2.23
CA TRP A 348 9.72 -8.60 3.10
C TRP A 348 8.65 -7.93 3.93
N ILE A 349 8.77 -8.00 5.24
CA ILE A 349 7.84 -7.37 6.17
C ILE A 349 8.54 -6.21 6.85
N ALA A 350 8.02 -5.01 6.67
CA ALA A 350 8.49 -3.82 7.35
C ALA A 350 8.06 -3.85 8.82
N THR A 351 9.00 -3.60 9.73
CA THR A 351 8.72 -3.50 11.16
C THR A 351 9.39 -2.27 11.77
N ASN A 352 8.94 -1.88 12.96
CA ASN A 352 9.57 -0.80 13.73
C ASN A 352 11.00 -1.12 14.24
N ARG A 353 11.50 -2.34 13.99
CA ARG A 353 12.85 -2.79 14.41
C ARG A 353 13.70 -3.28 13.26
N GLY A 354 13.36 -2.87 12.06
CA GLY A 354 13.98 -3.30 10.83
C GLY A 354 13.18 -4.40 10.11
N PRO A 355 13.51 -4.68 8.87
CA PRO A 355 12.78 -5.64 8.06
C PRO A 355 13.08 -7.08 8.46
N ILE A 356 12.10 -7.94 8.23
CA ILE A 356 12.25 -9.39 8.27
C ILE A 356 11.94 -9.97 6.89
N VAL A 357 12.64 -11.04 6.53
CA VAL A 357 12.51 -11.70 5.22
C VAL A 357 12.01 -13.12 5.38
N ILE A 358 10.97 -13.47 4.69
CA ILE A 358 10.42 -14.82 4.63
C ILE A 358 10.82 -15.43 3.29
N ALA A 359 11.77 -16.37 3.31
CA ALA A 359 12.30 -16.99 2.10
C ALA A 359 11.31 -17.96 1.43
N ASN A 360 10.46 -18.61 2.23
CA ASN A 360 9.51 -19.62 1.73
C ASN A 360 8.11 -19.35 2.32
N PRO A 361 7.35 -18.41 1.77
CA PRO A 361 6.07 -18.00 2.34
C PRO A 361 5.02 -19.12 2.38
N ASP A 362 5.05 -20.10 1.48
CA ASP A 362 4.11 -21.23 1.48
C ASP A 362 4.32 -22.19 2.68
N ASN A 363 5.47 -22.11 3.34
CA ASN A 363 5.77 -22.92 4.52
C ASN A 363 5.27 -22.31 5.83
N PHE A 364 4.50 -21.24 5.78
CA PHE A 364 4.08 -20.48 6.96
C PHE A 364 3.40 -21.31 8.06
N ALA A 365 2.71 -22.40 7.69
CA ALA A 365 2.01 -23.28 8.62
C ALA A 365 2.94 -24.28 9.34
N ASN A 366 4.19 -24.45 8.90
CA ASN A 366 5.13 -25.39 9.48
C ASN A 366 5.58 -24.93 10.88
N SER A 367 5.71 -25.87 11.81
CA SER A 367 6.17 -25.60 13.18
C SER A 367 7.58 -24.98 13.23
N ASN A 368 8.44 -25.35 12.27
CA ASN A 368 9.82 -24.85 12.15
C ASN A 368 9.95 -23.65 11.21
N PHE A 369 8.86 -22.91 11.01
CA PHE A 369 8.89 -21.72 10.18
C PHE A 369 9.75 -20.65 10.82
N THR A 370 10.72 -20.13 10.05
CA THR A 370 11.65 -19.08 10.47
C THR A 370 11.69 -17.97 9.42
N CYS A 371 12.12 -16.80 9.82
CA CYS A 371 12.44 -15.69 8.95
C CYS A 371 13.94 -15.35 9.03
N ASN A 372 14.39 -14.50 8.14
CA ASN A 372 15.70 -13.88 8.24
C ASN A 372 15.54 -12.48 8.84
N ARG A 373 16.13 -12.27 10.01
CA ARG A 373 16.26 -10.92 10.59
C ARG A 373 17.47 -10.24 9.95
N ILE A 374 17.26 -9.04 9.50
CA ILE A 374 18.31 -8.20 8.94
C ILE A 374 18.95 -7.41 10.07
N LYS A 375 20.23 -7.62 10.29
CA LYS A 375 21.03 -6.93 11.30
C LYS A 375 21.89 -5.88 10.62
N ILE A 376 21.78 -4.62 11.04
CA ILE A 376 22.60 -3.51 10.56
C ILE A 376 23.66 -3.23 11.61
N ALA A 377 24.93 -3.37 11.24
CA ALA A 377 26.02 -3.01 12.12
C ALA A 377 26.03 -1.48 12.35
N ARG A 378 25.93 -1.06 13.61
CA ARG A 378 26.17 0.34 13.97
C ARG A 378 27.67 0.60 13.95
N ASN A 379 28.15 1.41 13.03
CA ASN A 379 29.54 1.85 12.95
C ASN A 379 29.84 3.04 13.92
N ASP A 380 29.13 3.16 15.01
CA ASP A 380 29.36 4.23 16.01
C ASP A 380 30.44 3.89 17.06
N GLY A 381 31.04 2.71 16.96
CA GLY A 381 32.11 2.25 17.84
C GLY A 381 31.65 1.85 19.25
N THR A 382 30.34 1.86 19.55
CA THR A 382 29.84 1.66 20.91
C THR A 382 29.17 0.30 21.14
N ASN A 383 28.70 -0.38 20.12
CA ASN A 383 28.26 -1.79 20.23
C ASN A 383 28.13 -2.45 18.86
N PRO A 384 28.45 -3.75 18.75
CA PRO A 384 28.07 -4.51 17.57
C PRO A 384 26.53 -4.60 17.51
N ALA A 385 26.02 -4.51 16.32
CA ALA A 385 24.60 -4.49 15.99
C ALA A 385 23.76 -5.52 16.75
N ASP A 386 22.68 -5.04 17.30
CA ASP A 386 21.56 -5.88 17.71
C ASP A 386 20.76 -6.35 16.48
#